data_8684b418be083b402fff4c92676061b3
#
_entry.id   8684b418be083b402fff4c92676061b3
#
_cell.length_a   1.000
_cell.length_b   1.000
_cell.length_c   1.000
_cell.angle_alpha   90.00
_cell.angle_beta   90.00
_cell.angle_gamma   90.00
#
_symmetry.space_group_name_H-M   'P 1'
#
loop_
_entity.id
_entity.type
_entity.pdbx_description
1 polymer ?
#
loop_
_entity_poly.entity_id
_entity_poly.type
_entity_poly.pdbx_seq_one_letter_code
_entity_poly.pdbx_strand_id
1 'polypeptide(L)'
;MSSAPWLIAGLGNPGPEYAATRHNIGFMVVDALADRGGVRLARHKRAHALAAEVKIGTPGSMHRLVVAEPLSFMNESGGPISALMSFYGVAPDRLIVVHDELDLPFAALRVKNGGGDNGHNGLKSIRRSIGTGDFLRVRAGIGRPPGRQDAAAFVLKAFASGERRDLPEFIDRCADAVESLVTDGLERTQNRYND
;
A
#
# COMPACT_ATOMS: atom_id res chain seq x y z
N MET A 1 11.05 -22.50 -13.64
CA MET A 1 11.60 -21.22 -13.17
C MET A 1 10.58 -20.55 -12.28
N SER A 2 10.98 -20.11 -11.09
CA SER A 2 10.09 -19.35 -10.22
C SER A 2 9.88 -17.96 -10.87
N SER A 3 8.64 -17.59 -11.15
CA SER A 3 8.30 -16.23 -11.60
C SER A 3 8.66 -15.23 -10.50
N ALA A 4 9.02 -13.99 -10.87
CA ALA A 4 9.24 -12.92 -9.91
C ALA A 4 8.01 -12.76 -8.99
N PRO A 5 8.19 -12.44 -7.71
CA PRO A 5 7.07 -12.22 -6.82
C PRO A 5 6.35 -10.91 -7.18
N TRP A 6 5.16 -10.72 -6.61
CA TRP A 6 4.54 -9.42 -6.52
C TRP A 6 5.17 -8.64 -5.38
N LEU A 7 5.35 -7.33 -5.55
CA LEU A 7 5.75 -6.44 -4.45
C LEU A 7 4.54 -5.61 -4.04
N ILE A 8 4.18 -5.74 -2.77
CA ILE A 8 3.09 -4.96 -2.14
C ILE A 8 3.75 -3.94 -1.21
N ALA A 9 3.75 -2.71 -1.61
CA ALA A 9 4.35 -1.62 -0.84
C ALA A 9 3.27 -0.78 -0.16
N GLY A 10 3.22 -0.82 1.15
CA GLY A 10 2.40 0.09 1.94
C GLY A 10 3.16 1.38 2.22
N LEU A 11 2.51 2.52 2.04
CA LEU A 11 3.10 3.83 2.32
C LEU A 11 2.74 4.31 3.72
N GLY A 12 3.70 4.92 4.37
CA GLY A 12 3.60 5.48 5.71
C GLY A 12 4.91 6.11 6.15
N ASN A 13 4.92 6.67 7.35
CA ASN A 13 6.12 7.16 8.01
C ASN A 13 6.54 6.20 9.12
N PRO A 14 7.85 5.95 9.30
CA PRO A 14 8.33 5.09 10.36
C PRO A 14 8.23 5.77 11.73
N GLY A 15 8.06 4.97 12.76
CA GLY A 15 8.05 5.42 14.15
C GLY A 15 6.68 5.37 14.81
N PRO A 16 6.64 5.21 16.15
CA PRO A 16 5.39 5.05 16.90
C PRO A 16 4.49 6.29 16.83
N GLU A 17 5.04 7.47 16.67
CA GLU A 17 4.29 8.72 16.55
C GLU A 17 3.41 8.79 15.29
N TYR A 18 3.75 8.04 14.25
CA TYR A 18 3.00 8.01 13.00
C TYR A 18 2.10 6.78 12.83
N ALA A 19 2.28 5.77 13.69
CA ALA A 19 1.66 4.45 13.51
C ALA A 19 0.13 4.48 13.39
N ALA A 20 -0.54 5.39 14.07
CA ALA A 20 -2.00 5.51 14.07
C ALA A 20 -2.53 6.61 13.14
N THR A 21 -1.68 7.27 12.36
CA THR A 21 -2.09 8.36 11.48
C THR A 21 -2.78 7.85 10.21
N ARG A 22 -3.60 8.71 9.60
CA ARG A 22 -4.25 8.42 8.32
C ARG A 22 -3.24 8.10 7.22
N HIS A 23 -2.12 8.82 7.22
CA HIS A 23 -1.04 8.65 6.22
C HIS A 23 -0.40 7.25 6.27
N ASN A 24 -0.54 6.54 7.38
CA ASN A 24 0.02 5.21 7.59
C ASN A 24 -0.97 4.06 7.27
N ILE A 25 -2.11 4.34 6.65
CA ILE A 25 -3.05 3.26 6.31
C ILE A 25 -2.41 2.18 5.42
N GLY A 26 -1.47 2.56 4.56
CA GLY A 26 -0.71 1.60 3.77
C GLY A 26 0.07 0.60 4.63
N PHE A 27 0.71 1.06 5.70
CA PHE A 27 1.39 0.18 6.67
C PHE A 27 0.39 -0.74 7.36
N MET A 28 -0.76 -0.23 7.76
CA MET A 28 -1.80 -1.03 8.41
C MET A 28 -2.29 -2.19 7.52
N VAL A 29 -2.40 -1.95 6.22
CA VAL A 29 -2.79 -2.99 5.24
C VAL A 29 -1.68 -4.02 5.06
N VAL A 30 -0.42 -3.59 4.99
CA VAL A 30 0.73 -4.51 4.92
C VAL A 30 0.82 -5.37 6.18
N ASP A 31 0.62 -4.79 7.35
CA ASP A 31 0.56 -5.54 8.62
C ASP A 31 -0.54 -6.62 8.57
N ALA A 32 -1.72 -6.27 8.07
CA ALA A 32 -2.83 -7.22 7.94
C ALA A 32 -2.49 -8.37 6.97
N LEU A 33 -1.83 -8.08 5.85
CA LEU A 33 -1.39 -9.10 4.90
C LEU A 33 -0.34 -10.03 5.51
N ALA A 34 0.61 -9.48 6.27
CA ALA A 34 1.61 -10.28 7.00
C ALA A 34 0.94 -11.19 8.04
N ASP A 35 -0.01 -10.67 8.81
CA ASP A 35 -0.76 -11.43 9.81
C ASP A 35 -1.56 -12.58 9.16
N ARG A 36 -2.22 -12.34 8.03
CA ARG A 36 -2.91 -13.38 7.26
C ARG A 36 -1.96 -14.48 6.81
N GLY A 37 -0.74 -14.12 6.44
CA GLY A 37 0.30 -15.07 6.03
C GLY A 37 1.01 -15.77 7.20
N GLY A 38 0.69 -15.41 8.44
CA GLY A 38 1.35 -15.95 9.62
C GLY A 38 2.84 -15.59 9.72
N VAL A 39 3.25 -14.47 9.15
CA VAL A 39 4.64 -14.02 9.09
C VAL A 39 4.81 -12.68 9.80
N ARG A 40 6.05 -12.40 10.20
CA ARG A 40 6.43 -11.12 10.79
C ARG A 40 7.30 -10.33 9.81
N LEU A 41 7.03 -9.03 9.73
CA LEU A 41 7.90 -8.10 9.00
C LEU A 41 9.25 -8.01 9.72
N ALA A 42 10.32 -8.05 8.97
CA ALA A 42 11.69 -7.93 9.46
C ALA A 42 12.51 -7.01 8.57
N ARG A 43 13.58 -6.42 9.11
CA ARG A 43 14.47 -5.57 8.34
C ARG A 43 15.06 -6.33 7.15
N HIS A 44 14.89 -5.76 5.97
CA HIS A 44 15.47 -6.32 4.75
C HIS A 44 16.98 -6.06 4.71
N LYS A 45 17.75 -7.05 4.28
CA LYS A 45 19.22 -6.96 4.29
C LYS A 45 19.81 -6.03 3.24
N ARG A 46 19.05 -5.68 2.20
CA ARG A 46 19.53 -4.88 1.07
C ARG A 46 18.72 -3.60 0.83
N ALA A 47 17.55 -3.46 1.41
CA ALA A 47 16.69 -2.31 1.26
C ALA A 47 16.35 -1.71 2.62
N HIS A 48 16.21 -0.40 2.68
CA HIS A 48 15.81 0.31 3.90
C HIS A 48 14.29 0.16 4.10
N ALA A 49 13.88 -1.07 4.42
CA ALA A 49 12.48 -1.45 4.56
C ALA A 49 12.32 -2.61 5.54
N LEU A 50 11.13 -2.73 6.12
CA LEU A 50 10.63 -3.97 6.71
C LEU A 50 9.94 -4.76 5.60
N ALA A 51 10.16 -6.07 5.55
CA ALA A 51 9.56 -6.93 4.53
C ALA A 51 9.32 -8.34 5.06
N ALA A 52 8.40 -9.04 4.41
CA ALA A 52 8.16 -10.47 4.61
C ALA A 52 7.63 -11.09 3.32
N GLU A 53 7.85 -12.39 3.14
CA GLU A 53 7.26 -13.13 2.03
C GLU A 53 5.98 -13.85 2.48
N VAL A 54 4.94 -13.69 1.67
CA VAL A 54 3.62 -14.31 1.87
C VAL A 54 3.26 -15.09 0.62
N LYS A 55 2.56 -16.21 0.77
CA LYS A 55 2.00 -16.97 -0.33
C LYS A 55 0.48 -16.93 -0.26
N ILE A 56 -0.16 -16.62 -1.36
CA ILE A 56 -1.62 -16.61 -1.48
C ILE A 56 -2.06 -17.45 -2.67
N GLY A 57 -3.31 -17.90 -2.66
CA GLY A 57 -3.91 -18.70 -3.73
C GLY A 57 -4.29 -20.09 -3.27
N THR A 58 -4.58 -20.96 -4.24
CA THR A 58 -4.97 -22.34 -4.02
C THR A 58 -3.86 -23.30 -4.47
N PRO A 59 -3.85 -24.56 -3.99
CA PRO A 59 -2.90 -25.55 -4.49
C PRO A 59 -2.91 -25.62 -6.03
N GLY A 60 -1.72 -25.49 -6.63
CA GLY A 60 -1.56 -25.43 -8.09
C GLY A 60 -1.63 -24.01 -8.68
N SER A 61 -2.07 -23.01 -7.94
CA SER A 61 -2.14 -21.61 -8.37
C SER A 61 -1.71 -20.67 -7.24
N MET A 62 -0.49 -20.88 -6.72
CA MET A 62 0.07 -20.08 -5.65
C MET A 62 0.85 -18.89 -6.20
N HIS A 63 0.67 -17.73 -5.58
CA HIS A 63 1.38 -16.50 -5.87
C HIS A 63 2.29 -16.13 -4.70
N ARG A 64 3.51 -15.69 -5.01
CA ARG A 64 4.45 -15.17 -4.02
C ARG A 64 4.30 -13.66 -3.95
N LEU A 65 4.14 -13.13 -2.75
CA LEU A 65 4.10 -11.71 -2.45
C LEU A 65 5.26 -11.36 -1.53
N VAL A 66 5.92 -10.25 -1.81
CA VAL A 66 6.76 -9.54 -0.84
C VAL A 66 5.94 -8.37 -0.35
N VAL A 67 5.56 -8.38 0.91
CA VAL A 67 4.86 -7.27 1.56
C VAL A 67 5.89 -6.42 2.28
N ALA A 68 5.85 -5.10 2.12
CA ALA A 68 6.91 -4.24 2.59
C ALA A 68 6.43 -2.86 3.05
N GLU A 69 7.15 -2.33 4.04
CA GLU A 69 7.02 -0.98 4.57
C GLU A 69 8.37 -0.27 4.47
N PRO A 70 8.48 0.84 3.70
CA PRO A 70 9.70 1.65 3.72
C PRO A 70 10.00 2.17 5.12
N LEU A 71 11.28 2.19 5.50
CA LEU A 71 11.75 2.76 6.76
C LEU A 71 12.20 4.22 6.62
N SER A 72 12.07 4.78 5.42
CA SER A 72 12.27 6.20 5.14
C SER A 72 10.98 6.98 5.39
N PHE A 73 11.08 8.30 5.54
CA PHE A 73 9.90 9.15 5.57
C PHE A 73 9.15 9.11 4.22
N MET A 74 7.86 9.49 4.26
CA MET A 74 6.94 9.36 3.12
C MET A 74 7.52 9.89 1.80
N ASN A 75 8.12 11.07 1.81
CA ASN A 75 8.68 11.71 0.62
C ASN A 75 9.94 11.03 0.08
N GLU A 76 10.47 10.02 0.76
CA GLU A 76 11.63 9.23 0.36
C GLU A 76 11.29 7.75 0.14
N SER A 77 10.00 7.43 0.03
CA SER A 77 9.52 6.04 -0.11
C SER A 77 10.05 5.32 -1.36
N GLY A 78 10.36 6.07 -2.42
CA GLY A 78 10.77 5.50 -3.70
C GLY A 78 12.11 4.76 -3.65
N GLY A 79 13.07 5.23 -2.85
CA GLY A 79 14.39 4.58 -2.72
C GLY A 79 14.29 3.13 -2.23
N PRO A 80 13.71 2.88 -1.06
CA PRO A 80 13.50 1.53 -0.55
C PRO A 80 12.69 0.63 -1.48
N ILE A 81 11.63 1.16 -2.09
CA ILE A 81 10.78 0.38 -3.02
C ILE A 81 11.58 -0.01 -4.28
N SER A 82 12.32 0.93 -4.86
CA SER A 82 13.20 0.65 -6.00
C SER A 82 14.25 -0.41 -5.67
N ALA A 83 14.84 -0.35 -4.48
CA ALA A 83 15.81 -1.35 -4.03
C ALA A 83 15.20 -2.75 -3.89
N LEU A 84 13.97 -2.84 -3.36
CA LEU A 84 13.24 -4.11 -3.28
C LEU A 84 12.89 -4.66 -4.66
N MET A 85 12.44 -3.80 -5.57
CA MET A 85 12.16 -4.20 -6.96
C MET A 85 13.40 -4.78 -7.64
N SER A 86 14.54 -4.14 -7.49
CA SER A 86 15.80 -4.65 -8.03
C SER A 86 16.20 -5.98 -7.41
N PHE A 87 16.08 -6.10 -6.09
CA PHE A 87 16.47 -7.31 -5.37
C PHE A 87 15.65 -8.53 -5.79
N TYR A 88 14.34 -8.36 -5.97
CA TYR A 88 13.44 -9.47 -6.30
C TYR A 88 13.16 -9.62 -7.81
N GLY A 89 13.69 -8.73 -8.63
CA GLY A 89 13.42 -8.73 -10.08
C GLY A 89 11.97 -8.37 -10.41
N VAL A 90 11.38 -7.43 -9.67
CA VAL A 90 9.99 -7.01 -9.83
C VAL A 90 9.91 -5.86 -10.84
N ALA A 91 9.15 -6.07 -11.92
CA ALA A 91 8.83 -5.01 -12.87
C ALA A 91 7.64 -4.15 -12.37
N PRO A 92 7.46 -2.93 -12.88
CA PRO A 92 6.37 -2.04 -12.42
C PRO A 92 4.97 -2.64 -12.50
N ASP A 93 4.69 -3.53 -13.45
CA ASP A 93 3.40 -4.22 -13.61
C ASP A 93 3.10 -5.24 -12.50
N ARG A 94 4.09 -5.55 -11.67
CA ARG A 94 3.94 -6.40 -10.46
C ARG A 94 4.17 -5.64 -9.16
N LEU A 95 4.15 -4.32 -9.21
CA LEU A 95 4.14 -3.45 -8.04
C LEU A 95 2.71 -3.02 -7.72
N ILE A 96 2.29 -3.27 -6.49
CA ILE A 96 1.04 -2.75 -5.94
C ILE A 96 1.38 -1.81 -4.79
N VAL A 97 0.96 -0.56 -4.88
CA VAL A 97 1.16 0.44 -3.84
C VAL A 97 -0.16 0.69 -3.12
N VAL A 98 -0.15 0.58 -1.80
CA VAL A 98 -1.30 0.88 -0.93
C VAL A 98 -1.05 2.22 -0.25
N HIS A 99 -1.96 3.16 -0.43
CA HIS A 99 -1.81 4.50 0.09
C HIS A 99 -3.14 5.16 0.46
N ASP A 100 -3.09 6.18 1.31
CA ASP A 100 -4.22 7.02 1.65
C ASP A 100 -4.62 7.92 0.48
N GLU A 101 -5.92 8.20 0.36
CA GLU A 101 -6.48 9.03 -0.69
C GLU A 101 -7.47 10.06 -0.12
N LEU A 102 -7.12 11.34 -0.24
CA LEU A 102 -7.95 12.45 0.21
C LEU A 102 -9.24 12.62 -0.61
N ASP A 103 -9.21 12.26 -1.88
CA ASP A 103 -10.33 12.47 -2.80
C ASP A 103 -11.39 11.38 -2.76
N LEU A 104 -11.21 10.38 -1.92
CA LEU A 104 -12.21 9.35 -1.63
C LEU A 104 -12.71 9.53 -0.19
N PRO A 105 -14.02 9.42 0.05
CA PRO A 105 -14.55 9.43 1.42
C PRO A 105 -13.90 8.34 2.27
N PHE A 106 -13.90 8.53 3.59
CA PHE A 106 -13.43 7.50 4.51
C PHE A 106 -14.16 6.17 4.24
N ALA A 107 -13.39 5.09 4.22
CA ALA A 107 -13.81 3.72 3.94
C ALA A 107 -14.23 3.44 2.49
N ALA A 108 -14.16 4.41 1.59
CA ALA A 108 -14.25 4.14 0.15
C ALA A 108 -12.92 3.58 -0.35
N LEU A 109 -13.00 2.64 -1.27
CA LEU A 109 -11.84 1.93 -1.82
C LEU A 109 -11.91 1.96 -3.33
N ARG A 110 -10.79 2.30 -3.99
CA ARG A 110 -10.65 2.16 -5.44
C ARG A 110 -9.29 1.60 -5.80
N VAL A 111 -9.27 0.77 -6.81
CA VAL A 111 -8.04 0.24 -7.41
C VAL A 111 -7.90 0.77 -8.83
N LYS A 112 -6.66 1.05 -9.23
CA LYS A 112 -6.34 1.46 -10.60
C LYS A 112 -4.91 1.11 -10.97
N ASN A 113 -4.61 1.13 -12.25
CA ASN A 113 -3.24 1.11 -12.76
C ASN A 113 -2.86 2.52 -13.24
N GLY A 114 -1.69 2.99 -12.84
CA GLY A 114 -1.17 4.27 -13.32
C GLY A 114 -1.89 5.51 -12.78
N GLY A 115 -1.73 6.60 -13.48
CA GLY A 115 -2.26 7.91 -13.12
C GLY A 115 -1.25 8.82 -12.43
N GLY A 116 -1.70 10.03 -12.10
CA GLY A 116 -0.90 11.03 -11.39
C GLY A 116 -0.69 10.68 -9.92
N ASP A 117 0.09 11.50 -9.25
CA ASP A 117 0.36 11.34 -7.81
C ASP A 117 -0.68 12.06 -6.92
N ASN A 118 -1.50 12.91 -7.51
CA ASN A 118 -2.55 13.67 -6.82
C ASN A 118 -2.04 14.41 -5.57
N GLY A 119 -0.79 14.91 -5.61
CA GLY A 119 -0.16 15.59 -4.51
C GLY A 119 0.40 14.68 -3.41
N HIS A 120 0.26 13.37 -3.54
CA HIS A 120 0.78 12.41 -2.55
C HIS A 120 2.30 12.27 -2.67
N ASN A 121 3.03 12.68 -1.63
CA ASN A 121 4.50 12.75 -1.65
C ASN A 121 5.16 11.37 -1.82
N GLY A 122 4.57 10.32 -1.28
CA GLY A 122 5.06 8.95 -1.45
C GLY A 122 4.96 8.48 -2.91
N LEU A 123 3.83 8.76 -3.57
CA LEU A 123 3.66 8.43 -4.99
C LEU A 123 4.61 9.22 -5.88
N LYS A 124 4.84 10.52 -5.59
CA LYS A 124 5.85 11.32 -6.29
C LYS A 124 7.23 10.71 -6.19
N SER A 125 7.62 10.30 -5.00
CA SER A 125 8.92 9.68 -4.73
C SER A 125 9.09 8.36 -5.51
N ILE A 126 8.08 7.50 -5.52
CA ILE A 126 8.10 6.24 -6.27
C ILE A 126 8.27 6.53 -7.76
N ARG A 127 7.42 7.39 -8.34
CA ARG A 127 7.50 7.74 -9.78
C ARG A 127 8.89 8.24 -10.17
N ARG A 128 9.48 9.08 -9.35
CA ARG A 128 10.83 9.60 -9.57
C ARG A 128 11.88 8.50 -9.51
N SER A 129 11.78 7.58 -8.55
CA SER A 129 12.79 6.53 -8.32
C SER A 129 12.74 5.42 -9.36
N ILE A 130 11.54 5.02 -9.82
CA ILE A 130 11.38 3.93 -10.78
C ILE A 130 11.16 4.38 -12.22
N GLY A 131 10.98 5.69 -12.44
CA GLY A 131 10.88 6.29 -13.77
C GLY A 131 9.51 6.15 -14.45
N THR A 132 8.49 5.65 -13.75
CA THR A 132 7.13 5.50 -14.29
C THR A 132 6.09 5.63 -13.18
N GLY A 133 4.88 6.05 -13.57
CA GLY A 133 3.69 5.99 -12.71
C GLY A 133 2.80 4.78 -13.00
N ASP A 134 3.19 3.91 -13.93
CA ASP A 134 2.40 2.77 -14.40
C ASP A 134 2.59 1.56 -13.48
N PHE A 135 2.01 1.63 -12.31
CA PHE A 135 1.92 0.55 -11.33
C PHE A 135 0.52 0.52 -10.71
N LEU A 136 0.15 -0.63 -10.17
CA LEU A 136 -1.15 -0.83 -9.54
C LEU A 136 -1.23 -0.10 -8.20
N ARG A 137 -2.40 0.44 -7.89
CA ARG A 137 -2.65 1.21 -6.67
C ARG A 137 -3.94 0.78 -6.00
N VAL A 138 -3.86 0.56 -4.70
CA VAL A 138 -5.02 0.43 -3.82
C VAL A 138 -5.16 1.77 -3.10
N ARG A 139 -6.19 2.52 -3.46
CA ARG A 139 -6.47 3.86 -2.95
C ARG A 139 -7.45 3.76 -1.81
N ALA A 140 -6.94 3.91 -0.59
CA ALA A 140 -7.73 3.84 0.63
C ALA A 140 -8.26 5.23 1.00
N GLY A 141 -9.56 5.44 0.88
CA GLY A 141 -10.20 6.71 1.15
C GLY A 141 -10.10 7.13 2.61
N ILE A 142 -9.65 8.35 2.84
CA ILE A 142 -9.59 8.97 4.18
C ILE A 142 -10.41 10.24 4.28
N GLY A 143 -10.95 10.72 3.14
CA GLY A 143 -11.67 11.99 3.04
C GLY A 143 -10.76 13.21 3.11
N ARG A 144 -11.32 14.36 2.79
CA ARG A 144 -10.63 15.63 2.95
C ARG A 144 -10.98 16.26 4.30
N PRO A 145 -10.07 17.07 4.88
CA PRO A 145 -10.39 17.79 6.11
C PRO A 145 -11.52 18.77 5.87
N PRO A 146 -12.41 18.97 6.87
CA PRO A 146 -13.50 19.96 6.77
C PRO A 146 -12.92 21.38 6.77
N GLY A 147 -13.57 22.27 6.02
CA GLY A 147 -13.23 23.70 6.01
C GLY A 147 -11.89 24.00 5.38
N ARG A 148 -11.10 24.85 6.05
CA ARG A 148 -9.81 25.33 5.58
C ARG A 148 -8.61 24.59 6.21
N GLN A 149 -8.81 23.44 6.82
CA GLN A 149 -7.71 22.69 7.39
C GLN A 149 -6.71 22.28 6.31
N ASP A 150 -5.42 22.37 6.65
CA ASP A 150 -4.35 21.93 5.78
C ASP A 150 -4.37 20.41 5.61
N ALA A 151 -4.40 19.94 4.37
CA ALA A 151 -4.38 18.52 4.04
C ALA A 151 -3.13 17.81 4.56
N ALA A 152 -1.97 18.48 4.51
CA ALA A 152 -0.71 17.94 5.02
C ALA A 152 -0.77 17.69 6.54
N ALA A 153 -1.39 18.58 7.29
CA ALA A 153 -1.61 18.39 8.73
C ALA A 153 -2.67 17.31 9.02
N PHE A 154 -3.72 17.24 8.19
CA PHE A 154 -4.82 16.27 8.36
C PHE A 154 -4.35 14.82 8.22
N VAL A 155 -3.54 14.50 7.22
CA VAL A 155 -3.04 13.12 7.00
C VAL A 155 -2.14 12.64 8.13
N LEU A 156 -1.49 13.55 8.85
CA LEU A 156 -0.64 13.24 10.02
C LEU A 156 -1.40 13.13 11.34
N LYS A 157 -2.72 13.25 11.32
CA LYS A 157 -3.58 13.03 12.50
C LYS A 157 -4.08 11.60 12.50
N ALA A 158 -4.31 11.09 13.71
CA ALA A 158 -4.99 9.80 13.90
C ALA A 158 -6.41 9.86 13.33
N PHE A 159 -6.93 8.69 12.94
CA PHE A 159 -8.34 8.55 12.57
C PHE A 159 -9.24 9.02 13.72
N ALA A 160 -10.34 9.69 13.38
CA ALA A 160 -11.33 10.11 14.36
C ALA A 160 -11.96 8.91 15.09
N SER A 161 -12.51 9.12 16.28
CA SER A 161 -13.07 8.04 17.09
C SER A 161 -14.15 7.24 16.35
N GLY A 162 -15.02 7.91 15.58
CA GLY A 162 -16.03 7.24 14.74
C GLY A 162 -15.43 6.42 13.63
N GLU A 163 -14.36 6.92 13.01
CA GLU A 163 -13.62 6.20 11.96
C GLU A 163 -12.88 4.97 12.51
N ARG A 164 -12.29 5.08 13.70
CA ARG A 164 -11.54 3.98 14.32
C ARG A 164 -12.36 2.73 14.55
N ARG A 165 -13.66 2.87 14.77
CA ARG A 165 -14.56 1.72 14.93
C ARG A 165 -14.65 0.89 13.64
N ASP A 166 -14.71 1.54 12.49
CA ASP A 166 -14.88 0.90 11.20
C ASP A 166 -13.55 0.60 10.49
N LEU A 167 -12.44 1.13 11.00
CA LEU A 167 -11.12 1.02 10.41
C LEU A 167 -10.63 -0.43 10.23
N PRO A 168 -10.78 -1.36 11.20
CA PRO A 168 -10.34 -2.74 11.02
C PRO A 168 -11.00 -3.43 9.83
N GLU A 169 -12.30 -3.26 9.64
CA GLU A 169 -13.04 -3.81 8.48
C GLU A 169 -12.55 -3.19 7.17
N PHE A 170 -12.30 -1.88 7.18
CA PHE A 170 -11.78 -1.17 6.00
C PHE A 170 -10.37 -1.66 5.62
N ILE A 171 -9.49 -1.85 6.59
CA ILE A 171 -8.15 -2.41 6.37
C ILE A 171 -8.28 -3.81 5.74
N ASP A 172 -9.15 -4.65 6.25
CA ASP A 172 -9.40 -5.99 5.69
C ASP A 172 -9.90 -5.93 4.25
N ARG A 173 -10.80 -5.01 3.93
CA ARG A 173 -11.25 -4.82 2.53
C ARG A 173 -10.11 -4.38 1.62
N CYS A 174 -9.23 -3.51 2.08
CA CYS A 174 -8.04 -3.12 1.31
C CYS A 174 -7.10 -4.31 1.08
N ALA A 175 -6.90 -5.14 2.11
CA ALA A 175 -6.11 -6.38 1.98
C ALA A 175 -6.75 -7.36 0.99
N ASP A 176 -8.07 -7.53 1.04
CA ASP A 176 -8.83 -8.34 0.06
C ASP A 176 -8.62 -7.83 -1.37
N ALA A 177 -8.64 -6.51 -1.56
CA ALA A 177 -8.41 -5.91 -2.88
C ALA A 177 -6.98 -6.16 -3.39
N VAL A 178 -5.98 -6.11 -2.53
CA VAL A 178 -4.60 -6.48 -2.88
C VAL A 178 -4.54 -7.94 -3.36
N GLU A 179 -5.11 -8.86 -2.60
CA GLU A 179 -5.13 -10.28 -2.98
C GLU A 179 -5.89 -10.51 -4.28
N SER A 180 -7.02 -9.84 -4.48
CA SER A 180 -7.80 -9.91 -5.73
C SER A 180 -7.02 -9.37 -6.93
N LEU A 181 -6.26 -8.29 -6.79
CA LEU A 181 -5.39 -7.79 -7.87
C LEU A 181 -4.39 -8.86 -8.32
N VAL A 182 -3.84 -9.61 -7.39
CA VAL A 182 -2.86 -10.67 -7.69
C VAL A 182 -3.52 -11.90 -8.33
N THR A 183 -4.66 -12.34 -7.80
CA THR A 183 -5.31 -13.58 -8.21
C THR A 183 -6.27 -13.43 -9.38
N ASP A 184 -7.01 -12.32 -9.43
CA ASP A 184 -8.12 -12.12 -10.37
C ASP A 184 -7.82 -11.07 -11.45
N GLY A 185 -6.83 -10.20 -11.20
CA GLY A 185 -6.44 -9.12 -12.09
C GLY A 185 -7.23 -7.82 -11.88
N LEU A 186 -6.81 -6.77 -12.59
CA LEU A 186 -7.31 -5.40 -12.39
C LEU A 186 -8.80 -5.26 -12.67
N GLU A 187 -9.27 -5.72 -13.82
CA GLU A 187 -10.67 -5.53 -14.25
C GLU A 187 -11.67 -6.15 -13.26
N ARG A 188 -11.45 -7.40 -12.87
CA ARG A 188 -12.34 -8.07 -11.90
C ARG A 188 -12.30 -7.42 -10.53
N THR A 189 -11.12 -6.96 -10.11
CA THR A 189 -10.95 -6.25 -8.84
C THR A 189 -11.65 -4.90 -8.87
N GLN A 190 -11.55 -4.16 -9.96
CA GLN A 190 -12.29 -2.89 -10.13
C GLN A 190 -13.79 -3.11 -10.05
N ASN A 191 -14.30 -4.13 -10.74
CA ASN A 191 -15.73 -4.45 -10.72
C ASN A 191 -16.27 -4.82 -9.33
N ARG A 192 -15.39 -5.36 -8.48
CA ARG A 192 -15.77 -5.79 -7.13
C ARG A 192 -15.62 -4.69 -6.08
N TYR A 193 -14.62 -3.84 -6.19
CA TYR A 193 -14.23 -2.91 -5.12
C TYR A 193 -14.37 -1.44 -5.47
N ASN A 194 -14.38 -1.04 -6.75
CA ASN A 194 -14.54 0.37 -7.11
C ASN A 194 -16.01 0.77 -6.99
N ASP A 195 -16.30 1.52 -5.93
CA ASP A 195 -17.64 2.06 -5.68
C ASP A 195 -17.91 3.32 -6.51
#